data_489676b12c61503873a3bb1b66eabede
#
_entry.id   489676b12c61503873a3bb1b66eabede
#
_cell.length_a   1.000
_cell.length_b   1.000
_cell.length_c   1.000
_cell.angle_alpha   90.00
_cell.angle_beta   90.00
_cell.angle_gamma   90.00
#
_symmetry.space_group_name_H-M   'P 1'
#
loop_
_entity.id
_entity.type
_entity.pdbx_description
1 polymer ?
#
loop_
_entity_poly.entity_id
_entity_poly.type
_entity_poly.pdbx_seq_one_letter_code
_entity_poly.pdbx_strand_id
1 'polypeptide(L)'
;MKKLWIALLMAVCLVGCREDEVVVPTEYDVIPEEVKPGQKCIGMYLLNEGNMGSNKCTLDFVDFVQGYYVRNLYAERNPQVVKELGDVGNDIQIYGSRIYAVINCSNKIEVLDARTARRIGQIDVPNVRYVRFHKGYAYATSYVGPVQLNNPNAVQGAVYKIDTLSLKTVARCTVGYQPEELCVLGQYIYVANSGGYMAPNYDKTVSVIEIEGFKQVEKIPVAINLHHIKADAYGKLWVTSRGDYQGVHSKLLVLDKKMGRNEMQVTDTLDIPCSDFCISGDSLYYISTEWNNYSQSNAITYGIVNVRTKQKVSDHFITDGSEKEITVPYGIAIHPETHDIYVTDAKNYVSSGVLHCYNQYGIQKWSVRTGDIPAHLCFLMRK
;
A
#
# COMPACT_ATOMS: atom_id res chain seq x y z
N MET A 1 -65.14 -21.06 12.30
CA MET A 1 -64.58 -19.76 12.80
C MET A 1 -63.18 -19.88 13.38
N LYS A 2 -62.87 -20.86 14.26
CA LYS A 2 -61.48 -20.99 14.82
C LYS A 2 -60.40 -21.22 13.78
N LYS A 3 -60.64 -21.89 12.66
CA LYS A 3 -59.65 -22.10 11.59
C LYS A 3 -59.36 -20.84 10.76
N LEU A 4 -60.31 -19.90 10.69
CA LEU A 4 -60.13 -18.62 9.97
C LEU A 4 -59.20 -17.65 10.74
N TRP A 5 -59.29 -17.66 12.08
CA TRP A 5 -58.44 -16.85 12.95
C TRP A 5 -56.97 -17.29 12.95
N ILE A 6 -56.69 -18.59 12.83
CA ILE A 6 -55.33 -19.13 12.74
C ILE A 6 -54.68 -18.75 11.40
N ALA A 7 -55.44 -18.78 10.30
CA ALA A 7 -54.96 -18.35 9.00
C ALA A 7 -54.67 -16.84 8.95
N LEU A 8 -55.49 -16.03 9.62
CA LEU A 8 -55.26 -14.58 9.73
C LEU A 8 -54.04 -14.25 10.61
N LEU A 9 -53.80 -15.00 11.70
CA LEU A 9 -52.62 -14.83 12.55
C LEU A 9 -51.34 -15.24 11.82
N MET A 10 -51.34 -16.30 10.99
CA MET A 10 -50.20 -16.67 10.15
C MET A 10 -49.91 -15.66 9.04
N ALA A 11 -50.94 -15.02 8.46
CA ALA A 11 -50.73 -13.99 7.44
C ALA A 11 -50.08 -12.69 8.00
N VAL A 12 -50.34 -12.36 9.27
CA VAL A 12 -49.72 -11.20 9.94
C VAL A 12 -48.27 -11.45 10.30
N CYS A 13 -47.85 -12.71 10.52
CA CYS A 13 -46.43 -13.04 10.77
C CYS A 13 -45.54 -12.99 9.52
N LEU A 14 -46.12 -12.94 8.31
CA LEU A 14 -45.37 -12.89 7.05
C LEU A 14 -45.04 -11.45 6.56
N VAL A 15 -45.55 -10.42 7.24
CA VAL A 15 -45.30 -8.99 6.86
C VAL A 15 -44.24 -8.34 7.75
N GLY A 16 -43.55 -9.09 8.57
CA GLY A 16 -42.57 -8.60 9.56
C GLY A 16 -41.11 -8.71 9.18
N CYS A 17 -40.75 -8.96 7.92
CA CYS A 17 -39.37 -8.69 7.46
C CYS A 17 -39.24 -7.21 7.16
N ARG A 18 -39.08 -6.42 8.21
CA ARG A 18 -38.51 -5.11 8.09
C ARG A 18 -37.00 -5.34 7.85
N GLU A 19 -36.54 -5.12 6.63
CA GLU A 19 -35.13 -4.94 6.40
C GLU A 19 -34.74 -3.63 7.10
N ASP A 20 -34.32 -3.74 8.34
CA ASP A 20 -33.75 -2.59 9.03
C ASP A 20 -32.50 -2.18 8.24
N GLU A 21 -32.52 -1.00 7.65
CA GLU A 21 -31.34 -0.42 7.02
C GLU A 21 -30.22 -0.37 8.06
N VAL A 22 -29.15 -1.13 7.84
CA VAL A 22 -27.98 -1.08 8.72
C VAL A 22 -27.29 0.26 8.44
N VAL A 23 -27.50 1.22 9.32
CA VAL A 23 -26.81 2.50 9.28
C VAL A 23 -25.51 2.36 10.05
N VAL A 24 -24.38 2.54 9.35
CA VAL A 24 -23.08 2.69 9.97
C VAL A 24 -22.82 4.18 10.15
N PRO A 25 -22.68 4.68 11.39
CA PRO A 25 -22.47 6.10 11.62
C PRO A 25 -21.12 6.55 11.07
N THR A 26 -21.08 7.77 10.52
CA THR A 26 -19.83 8.41 10.09
C THR A 26 -19.05 8.87 11.32
N GLU A 27 -17.80 8.41 11.43
CA GLU A 27 -16.85 8.92 12.41
C GLU A 27 -15.85 9.83 11.71
N TYR A 28 -15.73 11.07 12.17
CA TYR A 28 -14.81 12.04 11.57
C TYR A 28 -14.17 12.96 12.59
N ASP A 29 -12.99 13.44 12.25
CA ASP A 29 -12.28 14.53 12.94
C ASP A 29 -12.21 15.74 12.02
N VAL A 30 -12.28 16.94 12.57
CA VAL A 30 -12.03 18.18 11.83
C VAL A 30 -10.53 18.41 11.75
N ILE A 31 -10.04 18.68 10.54
CA ILE A 31 -8.62 18.99 10.29
C ILE A 31 -8.49 20.37 9.65
N PRO A 32 -7.41 21.12 9.91
CA PRO A 32 -7.20 22.45 9.36
C PRO A 32 -6.65 22.38 7.92
N GLU A 33 -7.40 21.74 7.03
CA GLU A 33 -7.06 21.63 5.61
C GLU A 33 -8.07 22.40 4.76
N GLU A 34 -7.55 23.07 3.74
CA GLU A 34 -8.33 23.82 2.77
C GLU A 34 -7.71 23.73 1.39
N VAL A 35 -8.50 23.33 0.39
CA VAL A 35 -8.07 23.30 -0.99
C VAL A 35 -8.07 24.71 -1.58
N LYS A 36 -6.89 25.18 -1.97
CA LYS A 36 -6.75 26.49 -2.64
C LYS A 36 -7.34 26.46 -4.06
N PRO A 37 -7.81 27.60 -4.58
CA PRO A 37 -8.25 27.70 -5.95
C PRO A 37 -7.18 27.19 -6.94
N GLY A 38 -7.59 26.28 -7.84
CA GLY A 38 -6.69 25.70 -8.83
C GLY A 38 -6.03 24.37 -8.43
N GLN A 39 -6.05 23.98 -7.15
CA GLN A 39 -5.56 22.67 -6.73
C GLN A 39 -6.42 21.55 -7.28
N LYS A 40 -5.75 20.50 -7.74
CA LYS A 40 -6.39 19.29 -8.30
C LYS A 40 -6.52 18.18 -7.28
N CYS A 41 -5.61 18.10 -6.30
CA CYS A 41 -5.69 17.12 -5.23
C CYS A 41 -6.80 17.51 -4.25
N ILE A 42 -7.83 16.69 -4.13
CA ILE A 42 -9.04 16.97 -3.33
C ILE A 42 -9.20 16.07 -2.12
N GLY A 43 -8.38 15.04 -2.00
CA GLY A 43 -8.42 14.12 -0.87
C GLY A 43 -7.33 13.07 -0.93
N MET A 44 -7.29 12.24 0.09
CA MET A 44 -6.34 11.13 0.19
C MET A 44 -7.01 9.96 0.91
N TYR A 45 -6.93 8.79 0.32
CA TYR A 45 -7.32 7.54 0.96
C TYR A 45 -6.17 6.97 1.77
N LEU A 46 -6.48 6.45 2.94
CA LEU A 46 -5.58 5.70 3.81
C LEU A 46 -6.14 4.30 4.04
N LEU A 47 -5.40 3.28 3.62
CA LEU A 47 -5.71 1.90 3.90
C LEU A 47 -4.98 1.49 5.18
N ASN A 48 -5.76 1.09 6.19
CA ASN A 48 -5.25 0.50 7.42
C ASN A 48 -5.18 -1.01 7.23
N GLU A 49 -4.01 -1.61 7.43
CA GLU A 49 -3.80 -3.04 7.16
C GLU A 49 -4.68 -3.92 8.04
N GLY A 50 -4.78 -3.59 9.32
CA GLY A 50 -5.33 -4.48 10.34
C GLY A 50 -4.38 -5.65 10.66
N ASN A 51 -4.61 -6.30 11.77
CA ASN A 51 -3.82 -7.46 12.16
C ASN A 51 -4.24 -8.71 11.39
N MET A 52 -3.26 -9.51 10.96
CA MET A 52 -3.52 -10.77 10.27
C MET A 52 -4.40 -11.70 11.13
N GLY A 53 -5.46 -12.21 10.54
CA GLY A 53 -6.47 -13.05 11.19
C GLY A 53 -7.55 -12.28 11.96
N SER A 54 -7.46 -10.94 12.02
CA SER A 54 -8.45 -10.11 12.72
C SER A 54 -9.63 -9.66 11.85
N ASN A 55 -9.47 -9.67 10.54
CA ASN A 55 -10.43 -9.15 9.56
C ASN A 55 -10.79 -7.67 9.81
N LYS A 56 -9.79 -6.85 10.15
CA LYS A 56 -9.94 -5.45 10.55
C LYS A 56 -9.30 -4.44 9.59
N CYS A 57 -9.07 -4.83 8.35
CA CYS A 57 -8.66 -3.85 7.33
C CYS A 57 -9.76 -2.82 7.14
N THR A 58 -9.40 -1.53 7.22
CA THR A 58 -10.34 -0.41 7.05
C THR A 58 -9.81 0.61 6.04
N LEU A 59 -10.72 1.37 5.46
CA LEU A 59 -10.42 2.46 4.55
C LEU A 59 -10.86 3.77 5.15
N ASP A 60 -9.90 4.67 5.36
CA ASP A 60 -10.14 6.03 5.85
C ASP A 60 -9.96 7.03 4.70
N PHE A 61 -10.46 8.26 4.88
CA PHE A 61 -10.37 9.30 3.86
C PHE A 61 -10.10 10.68 4.48
N VAL A 62 -9.11 11.36 3.94
CA VAL A 62 -8.85 12.79 4.19
C VAL A 62 -9.56 13.60 3.13
N ASP A 63 -10.59 14.36 3.50
CA ASP A 63 -11.27 15.30 2.62
C ASP A 63 -10.61 16.67 2.76
N PHE A 64 -9.76 17.03 1.79
CA PHE A 64 -9.09 18.34 1.81
C PHE A 64 -10.03 19.50 1.50
N VAL A 65 -11.16 19.21 0.82
CA VAL A 65 -12.13 20.27 0.44
C VAL A 65 -12.96 20.71 1.63
N GLN A 66 -13.38 19.75 2.46
CA GLN A 66 -14.24 20.00 3.60
C GLN A 66 -13.47 20.11 4.92
N GLY A 67 -12.19 19.73 4.94
CA GLY A 67 -11.39 19.75 6.15
C GLY A 67 -11.78 18.65 7.15
N TYR A 68 -12.04 17.45 6.67
CA TYR A 68 -12.40 16.30 7.50
C TYR A 68 -11.49 15.11 7.28
N TYR A 69 -11.22 14.40 8.35
CA TYR A 69 -10.71 13.03 8.32
C TYR A 69 -11.83 12.06 8.68
N VAL A 70 -12.21 11.18 7.77
CA VAL A 70 -13.32 10.23 7.91
C VAL A 70 -12.76 8.82 8.12
N ARG A 71 -13.12 8.20 9.26
CA ARG A 71 -12.71 6.82 9.58
C ARG A 71 -13.68 5.80 9.03
N ASN A 72 -13.14 4.63 8.65
CA ASN A 72 -13.89 3.46 8.20
C ASN A 72 -14.95 3.76 7.14
N LEU A 73 -14.57 4.58 6.15
CA LEU A 73 -15.46 5.03 5.09
C LEU A 73 -16.08 3.88 4.28
N TYR A 74 -15.35 2.75 4.13
CA TYR A 74 -15.88 1.60 3.38
C TYR A 74 -17.16 1.06 3.98
N ALA A 75 -17.20 0.82 5.28
CA ALA A 75 -18.37 0.29 5.97
C ALA A 75 -19.58 1.24 5.90
N GLU A 76 -19.33 2.55 6.03
CA GLU A 76 -20.37 3.58 5.89
C GLU A 76 -20.98 3.60 4.49
N ARG A 77 -20.13 3.55 3.45
CA ARG A 77 -20.58 3.68 2.05
C ARG A 77 -21.17 2.40 1.47
N ASN A 78 -20.93 1.26 2.12
CA ASN A 78 -21.33 -0.06 1.64
C ASN A 78 -22.08 -0.86 2.73
N PRO A 79 -23.17 -0.33 3.31
CA PRO A 79 -23.86 -0.97 4.44
C PRO A 79 -24.50 -2.32 4.09
N GLN A 80 -24.70 -2.60 2.80
CA GLN A 80 -25.29 -3.86 2.29
C GLN A 80 -24.24 -4.96 2.04
N VAL A 81 -22.96 -4.67 2.23
CA VAL A 81 -21.87 -5.64 2.10
C VAL A 81 -21.33 -6.00 3.47
N VAL A 82 -20.50 -7.03 3.54
CA VAL A 82 -19.78 -7.35 4.77
C VAL A 82 -19.08 -6.08 5.25
N LYS A 83 -19.27 -5.72 6.51
CA LYS A 83 -18.85 -4.43 7.08
C LYS A 83 -17.35 -4.20 7.01
N GLU A 84 -16.56 -5.25 7.14
CA GLU A 84 -15.11 -5.18 7.06
C GLU A 84 -14.67 -5.28 5.60
N LEU A 85 -13.64 -4.49 5.25
CA LEU A 85 -13.02 -4.53 3.92
C LEU A 85 -12.32 -5.88 3.68
N GLY A 86 -11.82 -6.50 4.73
CA GLY A 86 -11.19 -7.81 4.74
C GLY A 86 -10.02 -7.93 5.72
N ASP A 87 -9.14 -8.89 5.46
CA ASP A 87 -7.99 -9.20 6.32
C ASP A 87 -6.68 -8.84 5.62
N VAL A 88 -5.91 -7.96 6.25
CA VAL A 88 -4.63 -7.38 5.81
C VAL A 88 -4.70 -6.61 4.49
N GLY A 89 -4.88 -5.29 4.59
CA GLY A 89 -4.70 -4.35 3.48
C GLY A 89 -3.22 -4.20 3.12
N ASN A 90 -2.83 -4.42 1.87
CA ASN A 90 -1.42 -4.46 1.48
C ASN A 90 -1.00 -3.39 0.48
N ASP A 91 -1.93 -2.81 -0.24
CA ASP A 91 -1.68 -1.72 -1.20
C ASP A 91 -3.01 -1.04 -1.55
N ILE A 92 -2.94 0.22 -1.93
CA ILE A 92 -4.09 0.96 -2.44
C ILE A 92 -3.66 1.88 -3.58
N GLN A 93 -4.36 1.82 -4.70
CA GLN A 93 -4.07 2.63 -5.87
C GLN A 93 -5.37 3.17 -6.50
N ILE A 94 -5.28 4.36 -7.09
CA ILE A 94 -6.33 4.90 -7.93
C ILE A 94 -5.91 4.81 -9.40
N TYR A 95 -6.78 4.22 -10.22
CA TYR A 95 -6.62 4.21 -11.66
C TYR A 95 -7.91 4.62 -12.35
N GLY A 96 -7.85 5.70 -13.12
CA GLY A 96 -9.04 6.30 -13.74
C GLY A 96 -10.02 6.85 -12.71
N SER A 97 -11.21 6.27 -12.61
CA SER A 97 -12.24 6.60 -11.63
C SER A 97 -12.41 5.56 -10.53
N ARG A 98 -11.45 4.64 -10.38
CA ARG A 98 -11.58 3.50 -9.47
C ARG A 98 -10.43 3.44 -8.48
N ILE A 99 -10.76 3.06 -7.26
CA ILE A 99 -9.83 2.60 -6.23
C ILE A 99 -9.65 1.10 -6.38
N TYR A 100 -8.45 0.63 -6.20
CA TYR A 100 -8.09 -0.78 -6.10
C TYR A 100 -7.40 -0.99 -4.77
N ALA A 101 -8.13 -1.55 -3.80
CA ALA A 101 -7.61 -1.89 -2.48
C ALA A 101 -7.22 -3.37 -2.47
N VAL A 102 -5.95 -3.65 -2.26
CA VAL A 102 -5.38 -4.99 -2.23
C VAL A 102 -5.53 -5.57 -0.83
N ILE A 103 -6.27 -6.65 -0.69
CA ILE A 103 -6.57 -7.30 0.58
C ILE A 103 -5.94 -8.70 0.59
N ASN A 104 -4.74 -8.76 1.15
CA ASN A 104 -3.84 -9.91 1.02
C ASN A 104 -4.43 -11.22 1.54
N CYS A 105 -4.74 -11.29 2.82
CA CYS A 105 -5.23 -12.52 3.45
C CYS A 105 -6.67 -12.87 3.04
N SER A 106 -7.40 -11.92 2.46
CA SER A 106 -8.71 -12.18 1.82
C SER A 106 -8.59 -12.61 0.35
N ASN A 107 -7.38 -12.69 -0.21
CA ASN A 107 -7.10 -13.12 -1.59
C ASN A 107 -7.86 -12.32 -2.66
N LYS A 108 -8.02 -11.01 -2.47
CA LYS A 108 -8.80 -10.17 -3.38
C LYS A 108 -8.22 -8.76 -3.55
N ILE A 109 -8.58 -8.14 -4.65
CA ILE A 109 -8.50 -6.70 -4.83
C ILE A 109 -9.93 -6.18 -4.84
N GLU A 110 -10.30 -5.37 -3.85
CA GLU A 110 -11.61 -4.72 -3.79
C GLU A 110 -11.58 -3.49 -4.71
N VAL A 111 -12.60 -3.34 -5.57
CA VAL A 111 -12.68 -2.25 -6.54
C VAL A 111 -13.84 -1.33 -6.18
N LEU A 112 -13.53 -0.04 -5.95
CA LEU A 112 -14.47 0.96 -5.53
C LEU A 112 -14.50 2.14 -6.51
N ASP A 113 -15.58 2.91 -6.51
CA ASP A 113 -15.61 4.21 -7.17
C ASP A 113 -14.74 5.22 -6.39
N ALA A 114 -13.85 5.92 -7.06
CA ALA A 114 -12.85 6.77 -6.41
C ALA A 114 -13.43 8.03 -5.75
N ARG A 115 -14.66 8.45 -6.08
CA ARG A 115 -15.28 9.63 -5.49
C ARG A 115 -16.21 9.29 -4.34
N THR A 116 -16.86 8.14 -4.41
CA THR A 116 -17.91 7.75 -3.46
C THR A 116 -17.51 6.65 -2.52
N ALA A 117 -16.38 5.97 -2.78
CA ALA A 117 -15.93 4.75 -2.11
C ALA A 117 -16.98 3.60 -2.16
N ARG A 118 -17.95 3.69 -3.07
CA ARG A 118 -18.94 2.62 -3.27
C ARG A 118 -18.32 1.46 -4.04
N ARG A 119 -18.65 0.26 -3.59
CA ARG A 119 -18.19 -0.99 -4.19
C ARG A 119 -18.67 -1.13 -5.64
N ILE A 120 -17.74 -1.42 -6.54
CA ILE A 120 -18.00 -1.77 -7.94
C ILE A 120 -17.91 -3.29 -8.11
N GLY A 121 -16.93 -3.94 -7.50
CA GLY A 121 -16.70 -5.36 -7.61
C GLY A 121 -15.41 -5.79 -6.91
N GLN A 122 -14.98 -7.02 -7.17
CA GLN A 122 -13.71 -7.54 -6.69
C GLN A 122 -13.01 -8.35 -7.77
N ILE A 123 -11.71 -8.54 -7.60
CA ILE A 123 -10.86 -9.39 -8.43
C ILE A 123 -10.20 -10.41 -7.50
N ASP A 124 -10.41 -11.68 -7.74
CA ASP A 124 -9.82 -12.74 -6.93
C ASP A 124 -8.40 -13.03 -7.43
N VAL A 125 -7.43 -12.82 -6.54
CA VAL A 125 -6.01 -13.12 -6.77
C VAL A 125 -5.44 -13.74 -5.50
N PRO A 126 -4.99 -14.99 -5.54
CA PRO A 126 -4.50 -15.67 -4.35
C PRO A 126 -3.27 -14.96 -3.78
N ASN A 127 -3.27 -14.72 -2.49
CA ASN A 127 -2.17 -14.10 -1.75
C ASN A 127 -1.57 -12.88 -2.48
N VAL A 128 -2.46 -11.96 -2.90
CA VAL A 128 -2.13 -10.75 -3.66
C VAL A 128 -1.34 -9.76 -2.79
N ARG A 129 -0.35 -9.07 -3.39
CA ARG A 129 0.53 -8.16 -2.64
C ARG A 129 0.42 -6.70 -3.09
N TYR A 130 0.77 -6.38 -4.30
CA TYR A 130 0.79 -5.01 -4.83
C TYR A 130 0.13 -4.94 -6.19
N VAL A 131 -0.38 -3.76 -6.57
CA VAL A 131 -0.99 -3.51 -7.87
C VAL A 131 -0.44 -2.24 -8.53
N ARG A 132 -0.11 -2.30 -9.82
CA ARG A 132 0.26 -1.13 -10.65
C ARG A 132 -0.46 -1.20 -11.99
N PHE A 133 -0.51 -0.07 -12.71
CA PHE A 133 -1.35 0.04 -13.90
C PHE A 133 -0.58 0.51 -15.12
N HIS A 134 -0.97 -0.01 -16.27
CA HIS A 134 -0.49 0.46 -17.57
C HIS A 134 -1.52 0.18 -18.67
N LYS A 135 -1.89 1.22 -19.42
CA LYS A 135 -2.74 1.13 -20.64
C LYS A 135 -3.97 0.22 -20.49
N GLY A 136 -4.79 0.47 -19.47
CA GLY A 136 -6.05 -0.25 -19.25
C GLY A 136 -5.91 -1.61 -18.56
N TYR A 137 -4.71 -2.00 -18.18
CA TYR A 137 -4.46 -3.22 -17.42
C TYR A 137 -3.91 -2.91 -16.03
N ALA A 138 -4.35 -3.70 -15.06
CA ALA A 138 -3.75 -3.81 -13.74
C ALA A 138 -2.78 -5.01 -13.73
N TYR A 139 -1.65 -4.83 -13.06
CA TYR A 139 -0.64 -5.88 -12.85
C TYR A 139 -0.50 -6.07 -11.34
N ALA A 140 -0.81 -7.28 -10.86
CA ALA A 140 -0.81 -7.58 -9.44
C ALA A 140 0.18 -8.69 -9.12
N THR A 141 1.07 -8.45 -8.15
CA THR A 141 1.97 -9.47 -7.61
C THR A 141 1.22 -10.39 -6.67
N SER A 142 1.61 -11.66 -6.64
CA SER A 142 1.00 -12.69 -5.82
C SER A 142 2.03 -13.74 -5.42
N TYR A 143 1.97 -14.19 -4.18
CA TYR A 143 2.73 -15.36 -3.72
C TYR A 143 2.18 -16.68 -4.27
N VAL A 144 0.98 -16.66 -4.85
CA VAL A 144 0.28 -17.79 -5.48
C VAL A 144 -0.22 -18.84 -4.49
N GLY A 145 0.65 -19.33 -3.63
CA GLY A 145 0.32 -20.37 -2.66
C GLY A 145 0.34 -19.86 -1.21
N PRO A 146 -0.05 -20.72 -0.27
CA PRO A 146 0.11 -20.42 1.15
C PRO A 146 1.58 -20.28 1.50
N VAL A 147 1.87 -19.36 2.42
CA VAL A 147 3.23 -19.15 2.94
C VAL A 147 3.45 -19.95 4.21
N GLN A 148 4.62 -20.58 4.28
CA GLN A 148 5.13 -21.26 5.46
C GLN A 148 6.60 -20.94 5.59
N LEU A 149 7.07 -20.73 6.82
CA LEU A 149 8.49 -20.53 7.06
C LEU A 149 9.30 -21.75 6.60
N ASN A 150 10.36 -21.50 5.85
CA ASN A 150 11.33 -22.50 5.39
C ASN A 150 10.71 -23.67 4.63
N ASN A 151 9.64 -23.43 3.90
CA ASN A 151 9.00 -24.48 3.11
C ASN A 151 9.90 -24.89 1.93
N PRO A 152 10.43 -26.14 1.89
CA PRO A 152 11.27 -26.62 0.78
C PRO A 152 10.49 -26.75 -0.53
N ASN A 153 9.17 -26.80 -0.46
CA ASN A 153 8.26 -26.89 -1.60
C ASN A 153 7.59 -25.54 -1.93
N ALA A 154 8.19 -24.42 -1.51
CA ALA A 154 7.67 -23.11 -1.84
C ALA A 154 7.54 -22.95 -3.35
N VAL A 155 6.38 -22.46 -3.80
CA VAL A 155 6.15 -22.20 -5.23
C VAL A 155 6.61 -20.79 -5.58
N GLN A 156 7.07 -20.61 -6.82
CA GLN A 156 7.36 -19.27 -7.32
C GLN A 156 6.08 -18.46 -7.41
N GLY A 157 6.21 -17.17 -7.13
CA GLY A 157 5.13 -16.19 -7.26
C GLY A 157 4.83 -15.85 -8.72
N ALA A 158 3.87 -14.97 -8.89
CA ALA A 158 3.44 -14.54 -10.22
C ALA A 158 3.00 -13.08 -10.23
N VAL A 159 2.98 -12.51 -11.44
CA VAL A 159 2.23 -11.29 -11.75
C VAL A 159 0.99 -11.67 -12.55
N TYR A 160 -0.16 -11.20 -12.10
CA TYR A 160 -1.44 -11.34 -12.79
C TYR A 160 -1.71 -10.10 -13.63
N LYS A 161 -2.03 -10.27 -14.92
CA LYS A 161 -2.51 -9.21 -15.81
C LYS A 161 -4.03 -9.23 -15.81
N ILE A 162 -4.64 -8.11 -15.45
CA ILE A 162 -6.08 -7.97 -15.21
C ILE A 162 -6.60 -6.85 -16.09
N ASP A 163 -7.66 -7.09 -16.84
CA ASP A 163 -8.35 -6.06 -17.59
C ASP A 163 -9.18 -5.18 -16.64
N THR A 164 -8.92 -3.86 -16.64
CA THR A 164 -9.54 -2.93 -15.69
C THR A 164 -11.00 -2.64 -15.96
N LEU A 165 -11.53 -2.95 -17.14
CA LEU A 165 -12.95 -2.76 -17.46
C LEU A 165 -13.79 -3.95 -17.00
N SER A 166 -13.37 -5.15 -17.40
CA SER A 166 -14.07 -6.39 -17.07
C SER A 166 -13.74 -6.93 -15.69
N LEU A 167 -12.67 -6.45 -15.05
CA LEU A 167 -12.12 -6.94 -13.78
C LEU A 167 -11.72 -8.43 -13.81
N LYS A 168 -11.36 -8.93 -14.99
CA LYS A 168 -10.97 -10.34 -15.18
C LYS A 168 -9.46 -10.47 -15.40
N THR A 169 -8.88 -11.51 -14.80
CA THR A 169 -7.52 -11.92 -15.11
C THR A 169 -7.46 -12.44 -16.55
N VAL A 170 -6.56 -11.87 -17.34
CA VAL A 170 -6.36 -12.21 -18.77
C VAL A 170 -5.06 -12.95 -19.04
N ALA A 171 -4.07 -12.83 -18.15
CA ALA A 171 -2.79 -13.56 -18.25
C ALA A 171 -2.10 -13.63 -16.88
N ARG A 172 -1.13 -14.56 -16.80
CA ARG A 172 -0.28 -14.73 -15.62
C ARG A 172 1.17 -14.98 -16.05
N CYS A 173 2.14 -14.34 -15.38
CA CYS A 173 3.56 -14.52 -15.60
C CYS A 173 4.25 -14.97 -14.30
N THR A 174 4.93 -16.11 -14.31
CA THR A 174 5.72 -16.58 -13.16
C THR A 174 6.97 -15.72 -13.00
N VAL A 175 7.33 -15.40 -11.74
CA VAL A 175 8.49 -14.57 -11.37
C VAL A 175 9.34 -15.25 -10.30
N GLY A 176 9.99 -14.52 -9.42
CA GLY A 176 10.73 -15.08 -8.29
C GLY A 176 9.83 -15.52 -7.14
N TYR A 177 10.45 -15.84 -6.02
CA TYR A 177 9.74 -16.26 -4.82
C TYR A 177 9.22 -15.05 -4.04
N GLN A 178 7.96 -15.14 -3.62
CA GLN A 178 7.28 -14.15 -2.78
C GLN A 178 7.50 -12.71 -3.29
N PRO A 179 6.99 -12.40 -4.51
CA PRO A 179 7.13 -11.09 -5.11
C PRO A 179 6.35 -10.04 -4.32
N GLU A 180 7.01 -8.95 -4.00
CA GLU A 180 6.46 -7.78 -3.31
C GLU A 180 6.08 -6.69 -4.31
N GLU A 181 6.53 -5.45 -4.09
CA GLU A 181 6.16 -4.34 -4.94
C GLU A 181 6.68 -4.51 -6.38
N LEU A 182 5.93 -3.96 -7.33
CA LEU A 182 6.30 -3.91 -8.74
C LEU A 182 6.25 -2.47 -9.25
N CYS A 183 7.05 -2.20 -10.28
CA CYS A 183 7.11 -0.89 -10.92
C CYS A 183 7.02 -1.04 -12.45
N VAL A 184 6.22 -0.19 -13.10
CA VAL A 184 6.16 -0.12 -14.56
C VAL A 184 7.09 0.99 -15.03
N LEU A 185 8.07 0.64 -15.86
CA LEU A 185 9.00 1.61 -16.46
C LEU A 185 9.19 1.29 -17.96
N GLY A 186 8.75 2.19 -18.80
CA GLY A 186 8.76 1.99 -20.26
C GLY A 186 7.93 0.80 -20.71
N GLN A 187 8.58 -0.20 -21.31
CA GLN A 187 7.94 -1.42 -21.83
C GLN A 187 8.05 -2.61 -20.87
N TYR A 188 8.52 -2.38 -19.65
CA TYR A 188 8.82 -3.44 -18.70
C TYR A 188 8.13 -3.23 -17.36
N ILE A 189 7.85 -4.35 -16.71
CA ILE A 189 7.47 -4.42 -15.30
C ILE A 189 8.65 -5.02 -14.54
N TYR A 190 9.08 -4.33 -13.51
CA TYR A 190 10.13 -4.75 -12.59
C TYR A 190 9.50 -5.20 -11.28
N VAL A 191 9.84 -6.39 -10.82
CA VAL A 191 9.19 -7.03 -9.66
C VAL A 191 10.25 -7.36 -8.62
N ALA A 192 10.13 -6.81 -7.43
CA ALA A 192 11.00 -7.13 -6.30
C ALA A 192 10.62 -8.51 -5.73
N ASN A 193 11.53 -9.47 -5.76
CA ASN A 193 11.31 -10.80 -5.19
C ASN A 193 11.97 -10.87 -3.82
N SER A 194 11.20 -11.15 -2.77
CA SER A 194 11.72 -11.20 -1.41
C SER A 194 12.21 -12.59 -1.00
N GLY A 195 11.44 -13.62 -1.32
CA GLY A 195 11.63 -14.92 -0.67
C GLY A 195 11.55 -14.81 0.86
N GLY A 196 10.80 -13.84 1.40
CA GLY A 196 10.85 -13.43 2.81
C GLY A 196 10.53 -14.54 3.81
N TYR A 197 9.75 -15.53 3.39
CA TYR A 197 9.44 -16.71 4.20
C TYR A 197 10.40 -17.90 3.96
N MET A 198 11.44 -17.73 3.15
CA MET A 198 12.43 -18.77 2.82
C MET A 198 13.74 -18.61 3.59
N ALA A 199 13.75 -17.92 4.73
CA ALA A 199 14.96 -17.72 5.53
C ALA A 199 15.67 -19.07 5.83
N PRO A 200 17.02 -19.16 5.69
CA PRO A 200 17.94 -18.10 5.28
C PRO A 200 18.11 -17.96 3.75
N ASN A 201 17.34 -18.71 2.95
CA ASN A 201 17.48 -18.82 1.49
C ASN A 201 16.57 -17.82 0.76
N TYR A 202 16.62 -16.55 1.15
CA TYR A 202 15.84 -15.47 0.52
C TYR A 202 16.05 -15.40 -0.99
N ASP A 203 15.01 -14.96 -1.74
CA ASP A 203 15.22 -14.51 -3.12
C ASP A 203 16.05 -13.20 -3.09
N LYS A 204 16.78 -12.95 -4.17
CA LYS A 204 17.69 -11.81 -4.29
C LYS A 204 17.61 -11.11 -5.64
N THR A 205 16.48 -11.25 -6.30
CA THR A 205 16.33 -10.84 -7.70
C THR A 205 15.20 -9.85 -7.91
N VAL A 206 15.37 -9.00 -8.93
CA VAL A 206 14.29 -8.27 -9.58
C VAL A 206 13.94 -9.00 -10.87
N SER A 207 12.71 -9.50 -11.01
CA SER A 207 12.21 -10.06 -12.27
C SER A 207 11.80 -8.96 -13.22
N VAL A 208 12.16 -9.10 -14.50
CA VAL A 208 11.79 -8.16 -15.58
C VAL A 208 10.80 -8.86 -16.51
N ILE A 209 9.60 -8.28 -16.64
CA ILE A 209 8.53 -8.78 -17.52
C ILE A 209 8.35 -7.79 -18.67
N GLU A 210 8.45 -8.28 -19.91
CA GLU A 210 8.04 -7.49 -21.08
C GLU A 210 6.51 -7.41 -21.12
N ILE A 211 5.96 -6.20 -21.27
CA ILE A 211 4.52 -5.95 -21.16
C ILE A 211 3.75 -6.54 -22.33
N GLU A 212 4.28 -6.44 -23.57
CA GLU A 212 3.59 -6.86 -24.80
C GLU A 212 3.42 -8.39 -24.81
N GLY A 213 4.49 -9.14 -24.73
CA GLY A 213 4.46 -10.62 -24.68
C GLY A 213 4.06 -11.19 -23.35
N PHE A 214 3.99 -10.35 -22.32
CA PHE A 214 3.71 -10.68 -20.92
C PHE A 214 4.48 -11.91 -20.41
N LYS A 215 5.78 -11.87 -20.62
CA LYS A 215 6.70 -12.95 -20.20
C LYS A 215 7.92 -12.37 -19.49
N GLN A 216 8.45 -13.11 -18.53
CA GLN A 216 9.71 -12.78 -17.89
C GLN A 216 10.86 -12.92 -18.88
N VAL A 217 11.60 -11.84 -19.09
CA VAL A 217 12.74 -11.81 -20.03
C VAL A 217 14.08 -11.79 -19.32
N GLU A 218 14.11 -11.37 -18.04
CA GLU A 218 15.34 -11.26 -17.27
C GLU A 218 15.07 -11.43 -15.77
N LYS A 219 16.10 -11.81 -15.02
CA LYS A 219 16.22 -11.70 -13.56
C LYS A 219 17.52 -10.99 -13.21
N ILE A 220 17.42 -9.83 -12.59
CA ILE A 220 18.55 -9.01 -12.18
C ILE A 220 18.93 -9.38 -10.75
N PRO A 221 20.14 -9.86 -10.47
CA PRO A 221 20.62 -10.05 -9.10
C PRO A 221 20.78 -8.67 -8.41
N VAL A 222 20.22 -8.51 -7.22
CA VAL A 222 20.20 -7.22 -6.49
C VAL A 222 20.69 -7.42 -5.05
N ALA A 223 19.79 -7.82 -4.15
CA ALA A 223 20.07 -8.10 -2.74
C ALA A 223 18.99 -9.04 -2.19
N ILE A 224 19.24 -9.64 -1.04
CA ILE A 224 18.28 -10.53 -0.39
C ILE A 224 17.03 -9.78 0.09
N ASN A 225 15.90 -10.47 0.12
CA ASN A 225 14.67 -10.01 0.77
C ASN A 225 14.22 -8.62 0.32
N LEU A 226 14.06 -8.44 -1.00
CA LEU A 226 13.62 -7.18 -1.59
C LEU A 226 12.18 -6.87 -1.21
N HIS A 227 11.85 -5.56 -1.13
CA HIS A 227 10.49 -5.15 -0.75
C HIS A 227 9.92 -4.10 -1.70
N HIS A 228 10.26 -2.84 -1.50
CA HIS A 228 9.75 -1.75 -2.34
C HIS A 228 10.61 -1.56 -3.59
N ILE A 229 9.95 -1.19 -4.69
CA ILE A 229 10.59 -0.81 -5.95
C ILE A 229 9.81 0.32 -6.61
N LYS A 230 10.43 1.48 -6.76
CA LYS A 230 9.79 2.67 -7.35
C LYS A 230 10.76 3.33 -8.35
N ALA A 231 10.20 3.87 -9.44
CA ALA A 231 10.99 4.59 -10.45
C ALA A 231 11.07 6.08 -10.12
N ASP A 232 12.23 6.69 -10.37
CA ASP A 232 12.36 8.14 -10.37
C ASP A 232 12.06 8.74 -11.76
N ALA A 233 12.02 10.07 -11.84
CA ALA A 233 11.77 10.80 -13.09
C ALA A 233 12.87 10.62 -14.14
N TYR A 234 14.02 10.08 -13.77
CA TYR A 234 15.19 9.87 -14.63
C TYR A 234 15.29 8.43 -15.16
N GLY A 235 14.32 7.59 -14.80
CA GLY A 235 14.24 6.19 -15.22
C GLY A 235 15.14 5.23 -14.45
N LYS A 236 15.61 5.63 -13.27
CA LYS A 236 16.27 4.72 -12.33
C LYS A 236 15.24 4.06 -11.43
N LEU A 237 15.54 2.87 -10.96
CA LEU A 237 14.73 2.15 -9.99
C LEU A 237 15.41 2.21 -8.62
N TRP A 238 14.62 2.57 -7.62
CA TRP A 238 15.02 2.57 -6.22
C TRP A 238 14.39 1.36 -5.55
N VAL A 239 15.21 0.56 -4.89
CA VAL A 239 14.80 -0.75 -4.35
C VAL A 239 15.23 -0.87 -2.91
N THR A 240 14.35 -1.33 -2.03
CA THR A 240 14.70 -1.65 -0.65
C THR A 240 14.99 -3.14 -0.48
N SER A 241 15.98 -3.45 0.35
CA SER A 241 16.24 -4.77 0.90
C SER A 241 15.96 -4.73 2.40
N ARG A 242 15.18 -5.66 2.91
CA ARG A 242 14.93 -5.80 4.37
C ARG A 242 16.11 -6.45 5.11
N GLY A 243 17.13 -6.96 4.40
CA GLY A 243 18.17 -7.77 5.00
C GLY A 243 17.65 -9.12 5.50
N ASP A 244 18.32 -9.68 6.51
CA ASP A 244 17.98 -10.99 7.09
C ASP A 244 17.48 -10.92 8.52
N TYR A 245 17.29 -9.70 9.05
CA TYR A 245 16.89 -9.40 10.45
C TYR A 245 17.89 -9.87 11.50
N GLN A 246 19.12 -10.22 11.11
CA GLN A 246 20.17 -10.73 12.00
C GLN A 246 21.49 -9.98 11.81
N GLY A 247 22.19 -10.21 10.72
CA GLY A 247 23.51 -9.63 10.47
C GLY A 247 23.58 -8.79 9.18
N VAL A 248 22.65 -8.97 8.27
CA VAL A 248 22.52 -8.16 7.05
C VAL A 248 21.42 -7.13 7.26
N HIS A 249 21.83 -5.88 7.42
CA HIS A 249 20.90 -4.76 7.63
C HIS A 249 20.11 -4.42 6.37
N SER A 250 18.99 -3.72 6.55
CA SER A 250 18.22 -3.15 5.45
C SER A 250 19.05 -2.12 4.67
N LYS A 251 18.77 -1.98 3.37
CA LYS A 251 19.53 -1.12 2.46
C LYS A 251 18.63 -0.52 1.39
N LEU A 252 19.06 0.61 0.86
CA LEU A 252 18.48 1.25 -0.31
C LEU A 252 19.43 1.08 -1.50
N LEU A 253 18.95 0.52 -2.59
CA LEU A 253 19.73 0.23 -3.79
C LEU A 253 19.19 1.00 -4.99
N VAL A 254 20.07 1.30 -5.94
CA VAL A 254 19.71 1.97 -7.19
C VAL A 254 20.06 1.07 -8.36
N LEU A 255 19.07 0.83 -9.23
CA LEU A 255 19.27 0.19 -10.51
C LEU A 255 19.19 1.25 -11.61
N ASP A 256 20.14 1.22 -12.51
CA ASP A 256 20.19 2.11 -13.66
C ASP A 256 20.64 1.32 -14.90
N LYS A 257 20.45 1.89 -16.05
CA LYS A 257 20.87 1.27 -17.32
C LYS A 257 22.38 1.10 -17.36
N LYS A 258 22.80 -0.06 -17.84
CA LYS A 258 24.20 -0.28 -18.14
C LYS A 258 24.61 0.64 -19.29
N MET A 259 25.78 1.27 -19.14
CA MET A 259 26.32 2.20 -20.14
C MET A 259 26.36 1.57 -21.53
N GLY A 260 25.66 2.18 -22.49
CA GLY A 260 25.55 1.68 -23.87
C GLY A 260 24.61 0.48 -24.08
N ARG A 261 23.83 0.06 -23.05
CA ARG A 261 22.85 -1.02 -23.13
C ARG A 261 21.51 -0.62 -22.50
N ASN A 262 20.45 -1.36 -22.82
CA ASN A 262 19.14 -1.15 -22.19
C ASN A 262 18.91 -2.02 -20.94
N GLU A 263 19.89 -2.85 -20.57
CA GLU A 263 19.84 -3.71 -19.41
C GLU A 263 20.03 -2.91 -18.13
N MET A 264 19.18 -3.17 -17.15
CA MET A 264 19.30 -2.58 -15.80
C MET A 264 20.31 -3.37 -14.96
N GLN A 265 21.06 -2.67 -14.13
CA GLN A 265 21.97 -3.26 -13.16
C GLN A 265 22.01 -2.44 -11.88
N VAL A 266 22.43 -3.01 -10.77
CA VAL A 266 22.73 -2.25 -9.56
C VAL A 266 23.93 -1.35 -9.82
N THR A 267 23.74 -0.05 -9.67
CA THR A 267 24.80 0.97 -9.84
C THR A 267 25.26 1.55 -8.53
N ASP A 268 24.38 1.56 -7.52
CA ASP A 268 24.70 2.11 -6.21
C ASP A 268 23.97 1.31 -5.11
N THR A 269 24.64 1.24 -3.97
CA THR A 269 24.09 0.69 -2.73
C THR A 269 24.34 1.72 -1.65
N LEU A 270 23.24 2.25 -1.10
CA LEU A 270 23.30 3.20 0.00
C LEU A 270 23.09 2.40 1.30
N ASP A 271 24.00 2.53 2.23
CA ASP A 271 23.90 1.94 3.57
C ASP A 271 22.94 2.78 4.44
N ILE A 272 21.70 2.83 4.00
CA ILE A 272 20.61 3.59 4.59
C ILE A 272 19.51 2.60 4.93
N PRO A 273 19.20 2.40 6.22
CA PRO A 273 18.03 1.60 6.60
C PRO A 273 16.77 2.25 6.04
N CYS A 274 15.95 1.46 5.33
CA CYS A 274 14.76 1.97 4.64
C CYS A 274 13.64 0.93 4.67
N SER A 275 12.60 1.19 5.45
CA SER A 275 11.39 0.35 5.50
C SER A 275 10.38 0.75 4.43
N ASP A 276 10.14 2.05 4.25
CA ASP A 276 9.33 2.61 3.16
C ASP A 276 9.89 3.96 2.70
N PHE A 277 9.56 4.34 1.48
CA PHE A 277 9.95 5.62 0.92
C PHE A 277 8.96 6.12 -0.13
N CYS A 278 8.97 7.42 -0.37
CA CYS A 278 8.29 8.02 -1.52
C CYS A 278 9.22 8.99 -2.24
N ILE A 279 8.98 9.20 -3.54
CA ILE A 279 9.76 10.10 -4.38
C ILE A 279 8.87 11.26 -4.80
N SER A 280 9.34 12.49 -4.54
CA SER A 280 8.69 13.72 -4.97
C SER A 280 9.73 14.63 -5.63
N GLY A 281 9.63 14.83 -6.95
CA GLY A 281 10.65 15.54 -7.71
C GLY A 281 12.03 14.86 -7.60
N ASP A 282 13.03 15.64 -7.18
CA ASP A 282 14.40 15.16 -7.00
C ASP A 282 14.66 14.57 -5.59
N SER A 283 13.65 14.55 -4.72
CA SER A 283 13.78 14.10 -3.33
C SER A 283 13.11 12.77 -3.11
N LEU A 284 13.86 11.82 -2.55
CA LEU A 284 13.38 10.58 -2.00
C LEU A 284 13.34 10.74 -0.48
N TYR A 285 12.13 10.72 0.09
CA TYR A 285 11.90 10.72 1.53
C TYR A 285 11.78 9.29 2.00
N TYR A 286 12.51 8.92 3.05
CA TYR A 286 12.47 7.56 3.60
C TYR A 286 12.23 7.55 5.11
N ILE A 287 11.61 6.48 5.55
CA ILE A 287 11.44 6.12 6.96
C ILE A 287 11.96 4.71 7.18
N SER A 288 12.45 4.45 8.38
CA SER A 288 12.83 3.10 8.77
C SER A 288 12.52 2.83 10.23
N THR A 289 12.17 1.60 10.49
CA THR A 289 12.01 1.04 11.84
C THR A 289 12.74 -0.29 11.87
N GLU A 290 13.83 -0.36 12.62
CA GLU A 290 14.62 -1.58 12.83
C GLU A 290 14.64 -1.94 14.30
N TRP A 291 14.36 -3.20 14.63
CA TRP A 291 14.46 -3.69 15.99
C TRP A 291 15.91 -3.78 16.46
N ASN A 292 16.22 -3.14 17.57
CA ASN A 292 17.54 -3.19 18.18
C ASN A 292 17.51 -4.13 19.39
N ASN A 293 18.20 -5.26 19.26
CA ASN A 293 18.25 -6.29 20.29
C ASN A 293 18.96 -5.84 21.58
N TYR A 294 19.84 -4.85 21.54
CA TYR A 294 20.54 -4.34 22.71
C TYR A 294 19.66 -3.41 23.56
N SER A 295 18.98 -2.46 22.90
CA SER A 295 18.10 -1.50 23.58
C SER A 295 16.69 -2.05 23.81
N GLN A 296 16.34 -3.20 23.23
CA GLN A 296 14.99 -3.78 23.23
C GLN A 296 13.92 -2.76 22.75
N SER A 297 14.29 -1.98 21.75
CA SER A 297 13.46 -0.92 21.19
C SER A 297 13.67 -0.79 19.68
N ASN A 298 12.76 -0.10 19.00
CA ASN A 298 12.93 0.23 17.60
C ASN A 298 13.95 1.36 17.41
N ALA A 299 14.92 1.14 16.54
CA ALA A 299 15.75 2.21 15.97
C ALA A 299 14.97 2.85 14.82
N ILE A 300 14.57 4.10 14.98
CA ILE A 300 13.82 4.86 13.98
C ILE A 300 14.77 5.79 13.26
N THR A 301 14.69 5.79 11.93
CA THR A 301 15.44 6.71 11.07
C THR A 301 14.52 7.37 10.07
N TYR A 302 14.82 8.64 9.79
CA TYR A 302 14.18 9.46 8.77
C TYR A 302 15.26 10.05 7.89
N GLY A 303 14.92 10.42 6.65
CA GLY A 303 15.86 11.22 5.87
C GLY A 303 15.41 11.49 4.45
N ILE A 304 16.27 12.26 3.77
CA ILE A 304 16.08 12.66 2.38
C ILE A 304 17.33 12.29 1.59
N VAL A 305 17.11 11.64 0.45
CA VAL A 305 18.13 11.37 -0.57
C VAL A 305 17.79 12.13 -1.83
N ASN A 306 18.77 12.78 -2.46
CA ASN A 306 18.59 13.36 -3.79
C ASN A 306 18.75 12.27 -4.85
N VAL A 307 17.70 12.02 -5.66
CA VAL A 307 17.69 10.92 -6.64
C VAL A 307 18.63 11.15 -7.83
N ARG A 308 19.03 12.40 -8.11
CA ARG A 308 19.98 12.70 -9.18
C ARG A 308 21.40 12.39 -8.77
N THR A 309 21.81 12.90 -7.60
CA THR A 309 23.16 12.74 -7.06
C THR A 309 23.37 11.45 -6.29
N LYS A 310 22.27 10.78 -5.88
CA LYS A 310 22.23 9.57 -5.04
C LYS A 310 22.87 9.80 -3.65
N GLN A 311 22.90 11.05 -3.19
CA GLN A 311 23.47 11.41 -1.91
C GLN A 311 22.40 11.73 -0.89
N LYS A 312 22.64 11.36 0.35
CA LYS A 312 21.82 11.75 1.48
C LYS A 312 21.93 13.27 1.67
N VAL A 313 20.80 13.96 1.68
CA VAL A 313 20.68 15.40 1.84
C VAL A 313 20.41 15.76 3.30
N SER A 314 19.61 14.95 3.98
CA SER A 314 19.24 15.15 5.38
C SER A 314 19.01 13.83 6.10
N ASP A 315 19.28 13.82 7.41
CA ASP A 315 18.95 12.72 8.32
C ASP A 315 17.56 12.87 8.94
N HIS A 316 16.83 13.93 8.61
CA HIS A 316 15.49 14.21 9.11
C HIS A 316 14.75 15.09 8.12
N PHE A 317 13.42 15.02 8.17
CA PHE A 317 12.52 15.94 7.46
C PHE A 317 11.42 16.50 8.39
N ILE A 318 11.34 16.04 9.63
CA ILE A 318 10.54 16.63 10.70
C ILE A 318 11.47 17.55 11.48
N THR A 319 11.08 18.81 11.71
CA THR A 319 12.00 19.88 12.20
C THR A 319 11.56 20.55 13.50
N ASP A 320 10.37 20.21 14.01
CA ASP A 320 9.81 20.80 15.21
C ASP A 320 9.90 19.91 16.46
N GLY A 321 10.51 18.73 16.32
CA GLY A 321 10.72 17.79 17.42
C GLY A 321 9.54 16.85 17.69
N SER A 322 8.47 16.93 16.90
CA SER A 322 7.27 16.08 17.04
C SER A 322 7.49 14.65 16.56
N GLU A 323 8.61 14.35 15.88
CA GLU A 323 9.01 12.97 15.53
C GLU A 323 9.10 12.05 16.76
N LYS A 324 9.29 12.61 17.96
CA LYS A 324 9.34 11.88 19.23
C LYS A 324 7.99 11.28 19.64
N GLU A 325 6.90 11.75 19.06
CA GLU A 325 5.56 11.21 19.27
C GLU A 325 5.29 9.97 18.44
N ILE A 326 6.09 9.74 17.39
CA ILE A 326 5.96 8.60 16.48
C ILE A 326 6.70 7.40 17.06
N THR A 327 5.98 6.32 17.26
CA THR A 327 6.52 5.09 17.87
C THR A 327 7.02 4.09 16.81
N VAL A 328 6.25 3.93 15.72
CA VAL A 328 6.55 3.03 14.61
C VAL A 328 6.13 3.70 13.31
N PRO A 329 7.01 4.52 12.69
CA PRO A 329 6.72 5.07 11.37
C PRO A 329 6.56 3.93 10.37
N TYR A 330 5.44 3.91 9.62
CA TYR A 330 5.06 2.75 8.84
C TYR A 330 4.80 3.05 7.37
N GLY A 331 4.05 4.09 7.05
CA GLY A 331 3.83 4.56 5.68
C GLY A 331 4.19 6.04 5.52
N ILE A 332 4.59 6.43 4.32
CA ILE A 332 4.96 7.81 3.97
C ILE A 332 4.40 8.21 2.62
N ALA A 333 3.84 9.42 2.54
CA ALA A 333 3.42 10.02 1.27
C ALA A 333 3.69 11.53 1.26
N ILE A 334 3.91 12.10 0.06
CA ILE A 334 4.08 13.54 -0.14
C ILE A 334 2.93 14.05 -1.00
N HIS A 335 2.27 15.11 -0.52
CA HIS A 335 1.20 15.75 -1.29
C HIS A 335 1.72 16.26 -2.64
N PRO A 336 1.07 15.89 -3.77
CA PRO A 336 1.62 16.15 -5.10
C PRO A 336 1.72 17.65 -5.47
N GLU A 337 1.02 18.54 -4.75
CA GLU A 337 0.96 19.98 -5.08
C GLU A 337 1.46 20.86 -3.92
N THR A 338 1.14 20.55 -2.67
CA THR A 338 1.58 21.38 -1.51
C THR A 338 2.91 20.91 -0.93
N HIS A 339 3.35 19.70 -1.29
CA HIS A 339 4.52 19.03 -0.72
C HIS A 339 4.42 18.77 0.79
N ASP A 340 3.21 18.79 1.34
CA ASP A 340 2.98 18.36 2.72
C ASP A 340 3.35 16.88 2.86
N ILE A 341 3.93 16.55 4.00
CA ILE A 341 4.47 15.22 4.30
C ILE A 341 3.48 14.49 5.21
N TYR A 342 3.07 13.31 4.82
CA TYR A 342 2.22 12.43 5.62
C TYR A 342 3.02 11.24 6.10
N VAL A 343 3.01 11.01 7.42
CA VAL A 343 3.66 9.85 8.05
C VAL A 343 2.64 9.14 8.90
N THR A 344 2.52 7.83 8.73
CA THR A 344 1.67 7.01 9.60
C THR A 344 2.47 6.40 10.73
N ASP A 345 1.86 6.29 11.91
CA ASP A 345 2.42 5.62 13.08
C ASP A 345 1.57 4.38 13.40
N ALA A 346 2.14 3.20 13.23
CA ALA A 346 1.50 1.92 13.56
C ALA A 346 1.52 1.60 15.06
N LYS A 347 2.10 2.47 15.89
CA LYS A 347 2.19 2.30 17.37
C LYS A 347 2.83 0.98 17.77
N ASN A 348 2.03 0.04 18.20
CA ASN A 348 2.43 -1.28 18.67
C ASN A 348 1.88 -2.41 17.79
N TYR A 349 1.39 -2.09 16.58
CA TYR A 349 0.73 -2.99 15.64
C TYR A 349 -0.58 -3.62 16.14
N VAL A 350 -1.13 -3.19 17.26
CA VAL A 350 -2.35 -3.75 17.87
C VAL A 350 -3.40 -2.68 18.12
N SER A 351 -2.98 -1.53 18.63
CA SER A 351 -3.87 -0.38 18.84
C SER A 351 -4.01 0.44 17.56
N SER A 352 -5.10 1.21 17.50
CA SER A 352 -5.30 2.19 16.42
C SER A 352 -4.08 3.10 16.28
N GLY A 353 -3.70 3.35 15.04
CA GLY A 353 -2.56 4.18 14.69
C GLY A 353 -2.85 5.67 14.69
N VAL A 354 -1.93 6.42 14.14
CA VAL A 354 -2.03 7.87 13.94
C VAL A 354 -1.53 8.24 12.55
N LEU A 355 -2.20 9.17 11.91
CA LEU A 355 -1.72 9.87 10.72
C LEU A 355 -1.23 11.25 11.14
N HIS A 356 0.02 11.56 10.88
CA HIS A 356 0.63 12.86 11.08
C HIS A 356 0.78 13.60 9.75
N CYS A 357 0.43 14.88 9.73
CA CYS A 357 0.64 15.76 8.59
C CYS A 357 1.62 16.87 8.96
N TYR A 358 2.65 17.04 8.15
CA TYR A 358 3.65 18.10 8.27
C TYR A 358 3.61 18.97 7.02
N ASN A 359 3.92 20.24 7.15
CA ASN A 359 4.15 21.09 5.99
C ASN A 359 5.49 20.72 5.29
N GLN A 360 5.74 21.29 4.12
CA GLN A 360 6.97 21.04 3.34
C GLN A 360 8.29 21.36 4.09
N TYR A 361 8.21 22.07 5.22
CA TYR A 361 9.36 22.42 6.06
C TYR A 361 9.50 21.50 7.27
N GLY A 362 8.63 20.50 7.41
CA GLY A 362 8.68 19.50 8.48
C GLY A 362 8.04 19.97 9.80
N ILE A 363 7.21 21.00 9.77
CA ILE A 363 6.45 21.49 10.95
C ILE A 363 5.09 20.81 10.93
N GLN A 364 4.69 20.21 12.04
CA GLN A 364 3.41 19.52 12.19
C GLN A 364 2.23 20.47 11.99
N LYS A 365 1.30 20.10 11.14
CA LYS A 365 0.05 20.80 10.89
C LYS A 365 -1.07 20.25 11.77
N TRP A 366 -1.17 18.92 11.79
CA TRP A 366 -2.18 18.17 12.55
C TRP A 366 -1.80 16.69 12.66
N SER A 367 -2.50 16.01 13.54
CA SER A 367 -2.50 14.56 13.64
C SER A 367 -3.90 14.04 13.96
N VAL A 368 -4.25 12.84 13.50
CA VAL A 368 -5.54 12.19 13.73
C VAL A 368 -5.36 10.72 14.01
N ARG A 369 -6.27 10.15 14.81
CA ARG A 369 -6.35 8.73 15.06
C ARG A 369 -6.88 8.02 13.82
N THR A 370 -6.28 6.87 13.47
CA THR A 370 -6.65 6.03 12.30
C THR A 370 -7.22 4.68 12.74
N GLY A 371 -7.44 3.77 11.79
CA GLY A 371 -7.59 2.34 12.06
C GLY A 371 -6.28 1.70 12.53
N ASP A 372 -6.28 0.36 12.64
CA ASP A 372 -5.12 -0.41 13.11
C ASP A 372 -4.09 -0.58 11.96
N ILE A 373 -2.82 -0.29 12.24
CA ILE A 373 -1.69 -0.37 11.29
C ILE A 373 -1.96 0.46 10.03
N PRO A 374 -2.03 1.80 10.12
CA PRO A 374 -2.17 2.67 8.95
C PRO A 374 -0.92 2.58 8.08
N ALA A 375 -1.09 2.23 6.78
CA ALA A 375 0.05 1.89 5.94
C ALA A 375 0.08 2.61 4.60
N HIS A 376 -0.97 2.44 3.81
CA HIS A 376 -0.91 2.76 2.39
C HIS A 376 -1.79 3.94 2.05
N LEU A 377 -1.19 4.94 1.38
CA LEU A 377 -1.83 6.21 1.07
C LEU A 377 -1.91 6.41 -0.45
N CYS A 378 -3.05 6.90 -0.95
CA CYS A 378 -3.15 7.34 -2.33
C CYS A 378 -4.02 8.60 -2.47
N PHE A 379 -3.56 9.55 -3.29
CA PHE A 379 -4.21 10.84 -3.47
C PHE A 379 -5.32 10.78 -4.50
N LEU A 380 -6.44 11.45 -4.18
CA LEU A 380 -7.58 11.63 -5.07
C LEU A 380 -7.46 12.96 -5.82
N MET A 381 -7.33 12.87 -7.15
CA MET A 381 -7.21 14.03 -8.01
C MET A 381 -8.56 14.41 -8.65
N ARG A 382 -8.84 15.69 -8.74
CA ARG A 382 -9.95 16.20 -9.56
C ARG A 382 -9.61 15.99 -11.05
N LYS A 383 -10.56 15.49 -11.81
CA LYS A 383 -10.42 15.38 -13.28
C LYS A 383 -10.55 16.72 -13.97
#